data_99e05a6efd3d442aad956ba16cc848e2
#
_entry.id   99e05a6efd3d442aad956ba16cc848e2
#
_cell.length_a   1.000
_cell.length_b   1.000
_cell.length_c   1.000
_cell.angle_alpha   90.00
_cell.angle_beta   90.00
_cell.angle_gamma   90.00
#
_symmetry.space_group_name_H-M   'P 1'
#
loop_
_entity.id
_entity.type
_entity.pdbx_description
1 polymer ?
#
loop_
_entity_poly.entity_id
_entity_poly.type
_entity_poly.pdbx_seq_one_letter_code
_entity_poly.pdbx_strand_id
1 'polypeptide(L)'
;MQNFQKPPADELKKKLDPMQFQVTQQCGTEPPFRNAYWDNHKPGIYVDIISGEPLFSSLDKFDSGTGWPSFIKPVKDGEVVEKTDTAYGMERTEVRSQKADSHLGHVFDDGPADKGGLRYCINSASLKFVPVEKMQELGYGDYLTPFIKAGLYKPAATNSPAK
;
A
#
# COMPACT_ATOMS: atom_id res chain seq x y z
N MET A 1 6.14 8.54 -13.39
CA MET A 1 5.40 7.66 -14.15
C MET A 1 4.11 8.19 -14.58
N GLN A 2 4.16 9.17 -15.41
CA GLN A 2 2.95 9.77 -15.86
C GLN A 2 2.19 8.92 -16.80
N ASN A 3 2.84 8.07 -17.52
CA ASN A 3 2.21 7.37 -18.63
C ASN A 3 1.97 5.89 -18.34
N PHE A 4 1.70 5.59 -17.08
CA PHE A 4 1.39 4.20 -16.75
C PHE A 4 0.15 3.74 -17.51
N GLN A 5 0.25 2.61 -18.17
CA GLN A 5 -0.87 2.00 -18.84
C GLN A 5 -1.12 0.64 -18.24
N LYS A 6 -2.33 0.45 -17.75
CA LYS A 6 -2.70 -0.80 -17.12
C LYS A 6 -2.75 -1.91 -18.16
N PRO A 7 -2.07 -3.04 -17.93
CA PRO A 7 -2.12 -4.14 -18.88
C PRO A 7 -3.53 -4.71 -18.98
N PRO A 8 -3.85 -5.37 -20.12
CA PRO A 8 -5.16 -6.01 -20.24
C PRO A 8 -5.35 -7.16 -19.26
N ALA A 9 -6.61 -7.50 -19.01
CA ALA A 9 -6.95 -8.48 -17.98
C ALA A 9 -6.26 -9.82 -18.16
N ASP A 10 -6.16 -10.31 -19.39
CA ASP A 10 -5.54 -11.61 -19.62
C ASP A 10 -4.04 -11.58 -19.32
N GLU A 11 -3.38 -10.45 -19.52
CA GLU A 11 -1.98 -10.30 -19.18
C GLU A 11 -1.80 -10.21 -17.66
N LEU A 12 -2.66 -9.48 -16.97
CA LEU A 12 -2.63 -9.42 -15.53
C LEU A 12 -2.87 -10.79 -14.91
N LYS A 13 -3.76 -11.57 -15.51
CA LYS A 13 -4.06 -12.90 -15.00
C LYS A 13 -2.83 -13.80 -15.07
N LYS A 14 -1.97 -13.59 -16.03
CA LYS A 14 -0.72 -14.34 -16.13
C LYS A 14 0.35 -13.87 -15.16
N LYS A 15 0.39 -12.58 -14.87
CA LYS A 15 1.44 -12.01 -14.04
C LYS A 15 1.13 -12.10 -12.55
N LEU A 16 -0.14 -12.04 -12.17
CA LEU A 16 -0.54 -12.05 -10.78
C LEU A 16 -0.93 -13.46 -10.37
N ASP A 17 -0.73 -13.79 -9.10
CA ASP A 17 -1.25 -15.06 -8.63
C ASP A 17 -2.79 -14.94 -8.50
N PRO A 18 -3.50 -16.05 -8.30
CA PRO A 18 -4.98 -15.99 -8.29
C PRO A 18 -5.55 -15.05 -7.25
N MET A 19 -4.95 -14.99 -6.05
CA MET A 19 -5.45 -14.11 -5.00
C MET A 19 -5.22 -12.64 -5.36
N GLN A 20 -4.05 -12.33 -5.91
CA GLN A 20 -3.75 -10.96 -6.33
C GLN A 20 -4.70 -10.50 -7.42
N PHE A 21 -4.98 -11.36 -8.39
CA PHE A 21 -5.90 -11.02 -9.45
C PHE A 21 -7.33 -10.83 -8.91
N GLN A 22 -7.77 -11.74 -8.06
CA GLN A 22 -9.12 -11.66 -7.50
C GLN A 22 -9.31 -10.38 -6.68
N VAL A 23 -8.34 -10.05 -5.85
CA VAL A 23 -8.44 -8.87 -4.99
C VAL A 23 -8.41 -7.60 -5.83
N THR A 24 -7.43 -7.46 -6.72
CA THR A 24 -7.25 -6.19 -7.44
C THR A 24 -8.26 -5.99 -8.55
N GLN A 25 -8.69 -7.05 -9.22
CA GLN A 25 -9.53 -6.93 -10.41
C GLN A 25 -10.98 -7.35 -10.17
N GLN A 26 -11.26 -8.10 -9.14
CA GLN A 26 -12.61 -8.59 -8.87
C GLN A 26 -13.10 -8.19 -7.49
N CYS A 27 -12.47 -7.20 -6.88
CA CYS A 27 -12.86 -6.64 -5.58
C CYS A 27 -12.94 -7.71 -4.50
N GLY A 28 -12.05 -8.71 -4.57
CA GLY A 28 -12.02 -9.76 -3.58
C GLY A 28 -11.38 -9.30 -2.29
N THR A 29 -11.46 -10.14 -1.27
CA THR A 29 -10.85 -9.90 0.03
C THR A 29 -10.05 -11.13 0.42
N GLU A 30 -8.80 -10.92 0.77
CA GLU A 30 -7.95 -12.01 1.23
C GLU A 30 -8.33 -12.40 2.66
N PRO A 31 -7.98 -13.62 3.12
CA PRO A 31 -8.31 -14.03 4.48
C PRO A 31 -7.57 -13.20 5.53
N PRO A 32 -8.22 -12.88 6.65
CA PRO A 32 -7.53 -12.17 7.72
C PRO A 32 -6.51 -13.10 8.38
N PHE A 33 -5.39 -12.52 8.82
CA PHE A 33 -4.31 -13.22 9.50
C PHE A 33 -3.62 -14.28 8.63
N ARG A 34 -3.98 -14.34 7.35
CA ARG A 34 -3.38 -15.27 6.40
C ARG A 34 -2.99 -14.52 5.14
N ASN A 35 -2.21 -13.48 5.30
CA ASN A 35 -1.74 -12.69 4.17
C ASN A 35 -0.35 -12.17 4.50
N ALA A 36 0.31 -11.59 3.51
CA ALA A 36 1.74 -11.35 3.61
C ALA A 36 2.13 -10.27 4.61
N TYR A 37 1.29 -9.25 4.79
CA TYR A 37 1.75 -8.05 5.48
C TYR A 37 0.95 -7.64 6.70
N TRP A 38 -0.03 -8.43 7.13
CA TRP A 38 -0.84 -8.00 8.28
C TRP A 38 0.04 -7.77 9.52
N ASP A 39 1.09 -8.55 9.69
CA ASP A 39 1.99 -8.43 10.84
C ASP A 39 3.40 -8.01 10.43
N ASN A 40 3.56 -7.40 9.27
CA ASN A 40 4.87 -6.91 8.84
C ASN A 40 5.16 -5.59 9.53
N HIS A 41 6.22 -5.57 10.33
CA HIS A 41 6.63 -4.35 11.05
C HIS A 41 7.96 -3.80 10.56
N LYS A 42 8.46 -4.28 9.43
CA LYS A 42 9.72 -3.79 8.89
C LYS A 42 9.53 -2.42 8.27
N PRO A 43 10.56 -1.56 8.32
CA PRO A 43 10.43 -0.24 7.69
C PRO A 43 10.49 -0.33 6.18
N GLY A 44 9.63 0.43 5.53
CA GLY A 44 9.55 0.47 4.08
C GLY A 44 8.24 1.04 3.60
N ILE A 45 7.99 0.92 2.31
CA ILE A 45 6.75 1.41 1.72
C ILE A 45 6.01 0.27 1.04
N TYR A 46 4.71 0.47 0.86
CA TYR A 46 3.84 -0.49 0.19
C TYR A 46 3.38 0.14 -1.11
N VAL A 47 3.67 -0.53 -2.22
CA VAL A 47 3.36 0.00 -3.54
C VAL A 47 2.28 -0.87 -4.19
N ASP A 48 1.61 -0.32 -5.20
CA ASP A 48 0.60 -1.05 -5.96
C ASP A 48 1.27 -2.23 -6.64
N ILE A 49 0.69 -3.43 -6.51
CA ILE A 49 1.29 -4.64 -7.09
C ILE A 49 1.33 -4.58 -8.62
N ILE A 50 0.49 -3.75 -9.23
CA ILE A 50 0.41 -3.65 -10.68
C ILE A 50 1.26 -2.49 -11.21
N SER A 51 1.10 -1.29 -10.67
CA SER A 51 1.77 -0.10 -11.21
C SER A 51 3.08 0.22 -10.53
N GLY A 52 3.27 -0.26 -9.31
CA GLY A 52 4.44 0.12 -8.53
C GLY A 52 4.36 1.49 -7.89
N GLU A 53 3.21 2.17 -7.98
CA GLU A 53 3.12 3.49 -7.36
C GLU A 53 3.07 3.37 -5.84
N PRO A 54 3.76 4.26 -5.11
CA PRO A 54 3.74 4.21 -3.66
C PRO A 54 2.37 4.55 -3.12
N LEU A 55 1.87 3.75 -2.19
CA LEU A 55 0.53 3.94 -1.65
C LEU A 55 0.54 4.19 -0.15
N PHE A 56 1.28 3.38 0.62
CA PHE A 56 1.30 3.48 2.07
C PHE A 56 2.71 3.30 2.61
N SER A 57 2.94 3.83 3.80
CA SER A 57 4.25 3.75 4.45
C SER A 57 4.14 2.96 5.74
N SER A 58 5.19 2.22 6.07
CA SER A 58 5.27 1.55 7.37
C SER A 58 5.18 2.53 8.54
N LEU A 59 5.56 3.79 8.30
CA LEU A 59 5.48 4.81 9.35
C LEU A 59 4.03 5.12 9.73
N ASP A 60 3.09 4.82 8.86
CA ASP A 60 1.67 5.05 9.09
C ASP A 60 0.91 3.76 9.36
N LYS A 61 1.60 2.64 9.45
CA LYS A 61 0.97 1.35 9.69
C LYS A 61 0.80 1.11 11.18
N PHE A 62 -0.31 0.51 11.54
CA PHE A 62 -0.56 0.16 12.94
C PHE A 62 -1.25 -1.20 13.04
N ASP A 63 -1.17 -1.82 14.21
CA ASP A 63 -1.79 -3.11 14.44
C ASP A 63 -3.24 -2.90 14.87
N SER A 64 -4.14 -3.11 13.92
CA SER A 64 -5.57 -2.88 14.18
C SER A 64 -6.27 -4.07 14.82
N GLY A 65 -5.63 -5.23 14.79
CA GLY A 65 -6.26 -6.45 15.31
C GLY A 65 -7.22 -7.10 14.34
N THR A 66 -7.36 -6.55 13.12
CA THR A 66 -8.34 -7.07 12.17
C THR A 66 -7.81 -8.22 11.32
N GLY A 67 -6.49 -8.36 11.24
CA GLY A 67 -5.90 -9.40 10.40
C GLY A 67 -5.51 -8.92 9.02
N TRP A 68 -5.65 -7.64 8.72
CA TRP A 68 -5.22 -7.04 7.48
C TRP A 68 -4.29 -5.87 7.78
N PRO A 69 -3.34 -5.56 6.89
CA PRO A 69 -2.52 -4.37 7.09
C PRO A 69 -3.38 -3.13 7.18
N SER A 70 -3.11 -2.29 8.16
CA SER A 70 -3.92 -1.11 8.45
C SER A 70 -3.03 0.12 8.56
N PHE A 71 -3.49 1.22 7.99
CA PHE A 71 -2.72 2.45 7.91
C PHE A 71 -3.58 3.64 8.31
N ILE A 72 -2.94 4.69 8.84
CA ILE A 72 -3.68 5.89 9.24
C ILE A 72 -3.93 6.84 8.07
N LYS A 73 -3.14 6.73 7.01
CA LYS A 73 -3.27 7.61 5.84
C LYS A 73 -2.45 7.06 4.69
N PRO A 74 -2.73 7.48 3.45
CA PRO A 74 -1.85 7.17 2.33
C PRO A 74 -0.52 7.92 2.45
N VAL A 75 0.49 7.46 1.72
CA VAL A 75 1.80 8.08 1.75
C VAL A 75 1.75 9.49 1.15
N LYS A 76 0.80 9.76 0.28
CA LYS A 76 0.68 11.02 -0.39
C LYS A 76 -0.76 11.21 -0.88
N ASP A 77 -1.26 12.41 -0.81
CA ASP A 77 -2.61 12.72 -1.31
C ASP A 77 -2.69 12.46 -2.81
N GLY A 78 -3.81 11.92 -3.25
CA GLY A 78 -4.05 11.72 -4.67
C GLY A 78 -3.62 10.37 -5.21
N GLU A 79 -2.89 9.57 -4.42
CA GLU A 79 -2.48 8.26 -4.91
C GLU A 79 -3.56 7.21 -4.74
N VAL A 80 -4.54 7.47 -3.89
CA VAL A 80 -5.68 6.57 -3.73
C VAL A 80 -6.96 7.36 -3.94
N VAL A 81 -8.00 6.67 -4.42
CA VAL A 81 -9.32 7.26 -4.61
C VAL A 81 -10.33 6.47 -3.81
N GLU A 82 -11.40 7.13 -3.41
CA GLU A 82 -12.44 6.51 -2.58
C GLU A 82 -13.75 6.43 -3.36
N LYS A 83 -14.44 5.32 -3.19
CA LYS A 83 -15.74 5.11 -3.82
C LYS A 83 -16.71 4.52 -2.82
N THR A 84 -17.98 4.86 -2.91
CA THR A 84 -18.99 4.25 -2.07
C THR A 84 -19.22 2.81 -2.52
N ASP A 85 -19.21 1.89 -1.56
CA ASP A 85 -19.43 0.46 -1.80
C ASP A 85 -20.66 0.03 -1.02
N THR A 86 -21.72 -0.37 -1.74
CA THR A 86 -22.96 -0.76 -1.11
C THR A 86 -23.18 -2.27 -1.12
N ALA A 87 -22.15 -3.04 -1.42
CA ALA A 87 -22.28 -4.50 -1.49
C ALA A 87 -22.71 -5.07 -0.13
N TYR A 88 -23.42 -6.17 -0.17
CA TYR A 88 -23.89 -6.90 1.01
C TYR A 88 -24.81 -6.07 1.91
N GLY A 89 -25.50 -5.10 1.35
CA GLY A 89 -26.42 -4.27 2.13
C GLY A 89 -25.75 -3.32 3.09
N MET A 90 -24.43 -3.16 2.99
CA MET A 90 -23.66 -2.25 3.82
C MET A 90 -23.27 -1.03 3.00
N GLU A 91 -22.97 0.05 3.70
CA GLU A 91 -22.42 1.23 3.04
C GLU A 91 -21.00 1.42 3.58
N ARG A 92 -20.01 1.19 2.72
CA ARG A 92 -18.62 1.32 3.09
C ARG A 92 -17.90 2.20 2.06
N THR A 93 -16.71 2.67 2.40
CA THR A 93 -15.91 3.47 1.48
C THR A 93 -14.77 2.58 0.97
N GLU A 94 -14.83 2.26 -0.31
CA GLU A 94 -13.81 1.46 -0.98
C GLU A 94 -12.62 2.35 -1.32
N VAL A 95 -11.41 1.80 -1.19
CA VAL A 95 -10.16 2.48 -1.54
C VAL A 95 -9.55 1.77 -2.74
N ARG A 96 -9.22 2.54 -3.78
CA ARG A 96 -8.61 2.03 -4.99
C ARG A 96 -7.37 2.86 -5.31
N SER A 97 -6.42 2.26 -6.03
CA SER A 97 -5.24 3.03 -6.45
C SER A 97 -5.62 3.93 -7.63
N GLN A 98 -4.99 5.08 -7.68
CA GLN A 98 -5.34 6.08 -8.69
C GLN A 98 -4.89 5.65 -10.08
N LYS A 99 -3.69 5.12 -10.22
CA LYS A 99 -3.16 4.83 -11.56
C LYS A 99 -3.60 3.50 -12.11
N ALA A 100 -3.52 2.44 -11.33
CA ALA A 100 -3.87 1.11 -11.82
C ALA A 100 -5.32 0.74 -11.56
N ASP A 101 -6.04 1.57 -10.81
CA ASP A 101 -7.42 1.31 -10.44
C ASP A 101 -7.58 -0.08 -9.80
N SER A 102 -6.61 -0.45 -8.98
CA SER A 102 -6.67 -1.70 -8.25
C SER A 102 -7.56 -1.53 -7.03
N HIS A 103 -8.42 -2.52 -6.78
CA HIS A 103 -9.14 -2.54 -5.51
C HIS A 103 -8.13 -2.81 -4.40
N LEU A 104 -8.05 -1.93 -3.42
CA LEU A 104 -7.11 -2.08 -2.32
C LEU A 104 -7.79 -2.58 -1.06
N GLY A 105 -8.93 -2.04 -0.73
CA GLY A 105 -9.66 -2.36 0.48
C GLY A 105 -10.68 -1.29 0.79
N HIS A 106 -10.79 -0.94 2.07
CA HIS A 106 -11.79 0.03 2.53
C HIS A 106 -11.18 0.93 3.59
N VAL A 107 -11.76 2.11 3.76
CA VAL A 107 -11.36 3.01 4.83
C VAL A 107 -12.53 3.18 5.79
N PHE A 108 -12.22 3.16 7.10
CA PHE A 108 -13.20 3.28 8.18
C PHE A 108 -12.81 4.45 9.08
N ASP A 109 -13.76 4.92 9.88
CA ASP A 109 -13.52 6.06 10.77
C ASP A 109 -13.28 5.65 12.21
N ASP A 110 -12.88 4.40 12.43
CA ASP A 110 -12.57 3.89 13.76
C ASP A 110 -11.07 3.68 13.97
N GLY A 111 -10.26 4.50 13.32
CA GLY A 111 -8.82 4.46 13.51
C GLY A 111 -8.37 5.26 14.73
N PRO A 112 -7.04 5.35 14.95
CA PRO A 112 -6.51 6.05 16.11
C PRO A 112 -6.92 7.52 16.12
N ALA A 113 -7.60 7.94 17.17
CA ALA A 113 -8.17 9.28 17.25
C ALA A 113 -7.09 10.37 17.20
N ASP A 114 -5.95 10.10 17.81
CA ASP A 114 -4.85 11.07 17.84
C ASP A 114 -4.07 11.12 16.55
N LYS A 115 -4.42 10.28 15.57
CA LYS A 115 -3.74 10.22 14.29
C LYS A 115 -4.69 10.49 13.12
N GLY A 116 -5.79 11.13 13.37
CA GLY A 116 -6.74 11.48 12.31
C GLY A 116 -8.01 10.64 12.29
N GLY A 117 -8.06 9.57 13.06
CA GLY A 117 -9.29 8.79 13.23
C GLY A 117 -9.62 7.83 12.10
N LEU A 118 -8.78 7.70 11.09
CA LEU A 118 -9.07 6.81 9.95
C LEU A 118 -8.31 5.52 10.04
N ARG A 119 -8.91 4.46 9.50
CA ARG A 119 -8.28 3.17 9.40
C ARG A 119 -8.44 2.67 7.96
N TYR A 120 -7.34 2.72 7.22
CA TYR A 120 -7.28 2.16 5.87
C TYR A 120 -6.96 0.69 5.99
N CYS A 121 -7.94 -0.16 5.74
CA CYS A 121 -7.81 -1.60 5.86
C CYS A 121 -7.56 -2.15 4.46
N ILE A 122 -6.34 -2.59 4.20
CA ILE A 122 -5.87 -2.83 2.85
C ILE A 122 -5.47 -4.30 2.71
N ASN A 123 -5.77 -4.90 1.55
CA ASN A 123 -5.39 -6.28 1.27
C ASN A 123 -3.90 -6.36 0.92
N SER A 124 -3.19 -7.28 1.55
CA SER A 124 -1.78 -7.51 1.18
C SER A 124 -1.63 -7.90 -0.27
N ALA A 125 -2.62 -8.60 -0.83
CA ALA A 125 -2.54 -9.09 -2.20
C ALA A 125 -2.52 -7.96 -3.23
N SER A 126 -2.95 -6.75 -2.85
CA SER A 126 -2.90 -5.61 -3.77
C SER A 126 -1.60 -4.82 -3.62
N LEU A 127 -0.74 -5.21 -2.70
CA LEU A 127 0.46 -4.45 -2.36
C LEU A 127 1.72 -5.26 -2.59
N LYS A 128 2.82 -4.54 -2.80
CA LYS A 128 4.16 -5.10 -2.75
C LYS A 128 4.95 -4.28 -1.75
N PHE A 129 5.59 -4.96 -0.79
CA PHE A 129 6.39 -4.26 0.21
C PHE A 129 7.78 -4.02 -0.33
N VAL A 130 8.27 -2.79 -0.20
CA VAL A 130 9.62 -2.41 -0.59
C VAL A 130 10.37 -2.03 0.70
N PRO A 131 11.28 -2.88 1.18
CA PRO A 131 12.02 -2.54 2.41
C PRO A 131 12.85 -1.28 2.21
N VAL A 132 13.08 -0.57 3.30
CA VAL A 132 13.76 0.71 3.22
C VAL A 132 15.14 0.58 2.58
N GLU A 133 15.83 -0.54 2.78
CA GLU A 133 17.15 -0.76 2.19
C GLU A 133 17.12 -0.87 0.67
N LYS A 134 15.96 -1.20 0.11
CA LYS A 134 15.81 -1.36 -1.33
C LYS A 134 15.21 -0.16 -2.02
N MET A 135 14.75 0.82 -1.25
CA MET A 135 14.00 1.93 -1.85
C MET A 135 14.82 2.73 -2.84
N GLN A 136 16.08 3.02 -2.49
CA GLN A 136 16.93 3.81 -3.36
C GLN A 136 17.18 3.06 -4.67
N GLU A 137 17.50 1.79 -4.60
CA GLU A 137 17.84 1.02 -5.79
C GLU A 137 16.63 0.77 -6.68
N LEU A 138 15.42 0.74 -6.12
CA LEU A 138 14.22 0.47 -6.89
C LEU A 138 13.52 1.75 -7.36
N GLY A 139 14.12 2.92 -7.14
CA GLY A 139 13.57 4.17 -7.66
C GLY A 139 12.67 4.92 -6.72
N TYR A 140 12.63 4.55 -5.45
CA TYR A 140 11.77 5.20 -4.46
C TYR A 140 12.55 6.09 -3.51
N GLY A 141 13.73 6.56 -3.94
CA GLY A 141 14.57 7.38 -3.07
C GLY A 141 13.92 8.64 -2.55
N ASP A 142 12.97 9.21 -3.31
CA ASP A 142 12.28 10.42 -2.88
C ASP A 142 11.45 10.20 -1.61
N TYR A 143 11.16 8.96 -1.26
CA TYR A 143 10.34 8.65 -0.09
C TYR A 143 11.17 8.27 1.12
N LEU A 144 12.50 8.39 1.03
CA LEU A 144 13.40 8.02 2.12
C LEU A 144 13.46 9.06 3.23
N THR A 145 13.20 10.33 2.96
CA THR A 145 13.36 11.39 3.94
C THR A 145 12.65 11.11 5.26
N PRO A 146 11.38 10.67 5.30
CA PRO A 146 10.76 10.37 6.59
C PRO A 146 11.46 9.26 7.36
N PHE A 147 12.01 8.27 6.64
CA PHE A 147 12.72 7.17 7.29
C PHE A 147 14.05 7.62 7.86
N ILE A 148 14.73 8.52 7.16
CA ILE A 148 15.97 9.11 7.66
C ILE A 148 15.68 9.89 8.95
N LYS A 149 14.62 10.71 8.93
CA LYS A 149 14.24 11.49 10.11
C LYS A 149 13.85 10.61 11.28
N ALA A 150 13.27 9.44 11.02
CA ALA A 150 12.88 8.52 12.07
C ALA A 150 14.03 7.64 12.55
N GLY A 151 15.21 7.77 11.95
CA GLY A 151 16.35 6.95 12.34
C GLY A 151 16.32 5.53 11.81
N LEU A 152 15.48 5.27 10.82
CA LEU A 152 15.28 3.92 10.29
C LEU A 152 16.11 3.64 9.04
N TYR A 153 16.73 4.65 8.47
CA TYR A 153 17.56 4.50 7.29
C TYR A 153 18.71 5.49 7.35
N LYS A 154 19.91 5.02 7.06
CA LYS A 154 21.08 5.86 7.02
C LYS A 154 21.63 5.84 5.61
N PRO A 155 21.63 6.96 4.90
CA PRO A 155 22.18 6.97 3.56
C PRO A 155 23.66 6.57 3.58
N ALA A 156 24.06 5.91 2.53
CA ALA A 156 25.46 5.52 2.42
C ALA A 156 26.26 6.73 2.02
N ALA A 157 26.20 7.70 2.81
CA ALA A 157 26.84 8.92 2.51
C ALA A 157 28.24 8.77 2.35
N THR A 158 28.56 7.82 2.90
CA THR A 158 29.83 7.65 2.74
C THR A 158 30.24 7.72 1.42
N ASN A 159 29.70 7.78 0.94
CA ASN A 159 30.19 7.79 -0.17
C ASN A 159 30.05 8.75 -0.85
N SER A 160 30.05 9.12 -0.50
CA SER A 160 30.07 9.78 -1.08
C SER A 160 30.65 10.33 -1.46
N PRO A 161 30.88 10.50 -1.53
CA PRO A 161 31.47 10.96 -1.97
C PRO A 161 32.00 11.27 -2.43
N ALA A 162 32.12 11.18 -2.53
CA ALA A 162 32.67 11.43 -2.86
C ALA A 162 32.82 11.98 -3.18
N LYS A 163 32.80 12.11 -3.05
CA LYS A 163 32.95 12.71 -3.15
C LYS A 163 33.37 13.04 -3.49
#